data_b4d3eb9e292de5bab88a15b626cd48d4
#
_entry.id   b4d3eb9e292de5bab88a15b626cd48d4
#
_cell.length_a   1.000
_cell.length_b   1.000
_cell.length_c   1.000
_cell.angle_alpha   90.00
_cell.angle_beta   90.00
_cell.angle_gamma   90.00
#
_symmetry.space_group_name_H-M   'P 1'
#
loop_
_entity.id
_entity.type
_entity.pdbx_description
1 polymer ?
#
loop_
_entity_poly.entity_id
_entity_poly.type
_entity_poly.pdbx_seq_one_letter_code
_entity_poly.pdbx_strand_id
1 'polypeptide(L)'
;MVSMEKNIAELCATHEIGWWREHHVKDYEKVKEHMTKLYVLLFGLNEKKAEELVDLRIKAARMHDIAEKYEDEGKKEKAEEYWKKAKEFLVEHFKGL
;
A
#
# COMPACT_ATOMS: atom_id res chain seq x y z
N MET A 1 21.38 -1.10 18.95
CA MET A 1 20.56 -0.09 18.22
C MET A 1 20.69 -0.22 16.74
N VAL A 2 21.91 -0.14 16.21
CA VAL A 2 22.12 -0.30 14.75
C VAL A 2 21.63 -1.66 14.27
N SER A 3 21.84 -2.73 15.03
CA SER A 3 21.38 -4.07 14.67
C SER A 3 19.85 -4.21 14.67
N MET A 4 19.17 -3.50 15.58
CA MET A 4 17.68 -3.47 15.59
C MET A 4 17.12 -2.77 14.36
N GLU A 5 17.71 -1.63 14.01
CA GLU A 5 17.31 -0.89 12.81
C GLU A 5 17.53 -1.74 11.55
N LYS A 6 18.64 -2.46 11.50
CA LYS A 6 18.94 -3.35 10.38
C LYS A 6 17.92 -4.48 10.28
N ASN A 7 17.53 -5.09 11.40
CA ASN A 7 16.53 -6.16 11.43
C ASN A 7 15.15 -5.65 10.97
N ILE A 8 14.77 -4.46 11.42
CA ILE A 8 13.52 -3.83 11.00
C ILE A 8 13.58 -3.53 9.52
N ALA A 9 14.69 -3.00 9.02
CA ALA A 9 14.88 -2.72 7.61
C ALA A 9 14.77 -3.99 6.76
N GLU A 10 15.34 -5.09 7.19
CA GLU A 10 15.27 -6.38 6.50
C GLU A 10 13.83 -6.91 6.47
N LEU A 11 13.11 -6.81 7.60
CA LEU A 11 11.71 -7.20 7.67
C LEU A 11 10.84 -6.34 6.76
N CYS A 12 11.07 -5.04 6.75
CA CYS A 12 10.36 -4.13 5.86
C CYS A 12 10.61 -4.47 4.40
N ALA A 13 11.87 -4.71 4.04
CA ALA A 13 12.23 -5.07 2.67
C ALA A 13 11.59 -6.40 2.26
N THR A 14 11.57 -7.38 3.16
CA THR A 14 10.95 -8.67 2.91
C THR A 14 9.45 -8.52 2.63
N HIS A 15 8.76 -7.73 3.43
CA HIS A 15 7.33 -7.50 3.23
C HIS A 15 7.05 -6.65 1.99
N GLU A 16 7.90 -5.68 1.68
CA GLU A 16 7.78 -4.89 0.46
C GLU A 16 7.94 -5.77 -0.79
N ILE A 17 8.93 -6.65 -0.79
CA ILE A 17 9.11 -7.60 -1.89
C ILE A 17 7.89 -8.52 -2.01
N GLY A 18 7.37 -9.00 -0.88
CA GLY A 18 6.16 -9.80 -0.84
C GLY A 18 4.98 -9.04 -1.43
N TRP A 19 4.80 -7.77 -1.05
CA TRP A 19 3.77 -6.90 -1.58
C TRP A 19 3.88 -6.75 -3.10
N TRP A 20 5.07 -6.44 -3.59
CA TRP A 20 5.31 -6.27 -5.03
C TRP A 20 4.98 -7.53 -5.81
N ARG A 21 5.39 -8.69 -5.31
CA ARG A 21 5.10 -9.98 -5.94
C ARG A 21 3.61 -10.25 -6.04
N GLU A 22 2.91 -10.12 -4.91
CA GLU A 22 1.48 -10.41 -4.84
C GLU A 22 0.66 -9.38 -5.62
N HIS A 23 1.07 -8.12 -5.59
CA HIS A 23 0.44 -7.07 -6.38
C HIS A 23 0.58 -7.35 -7.87
N HIS A 24 1.75 -7.79 -8.29
CA HIS A 24 1.99 -8.15 -9.70
C HIS A 24 1.09 -9.29 -10.17
N VAL A 25 0.86 -10.27 -9.32
CA VAL A 25 -0.06 -11.38 -9.60
C VAL A 25 -1.50 -11.10 -9.18
N LYS A 26 -1.75 -9.91 -8.63
CA LYS A 26 -3.06 -9.43 -8.18
C LYS A 26 -3.67 -10.23 -7.03
N ASP A 27 -2.85 -10.81 -6.18
CA ASP A 27 -3.28 -11.48 -4.96
C ASP A 27 -3.34 -10.47 -3.81
N TYR A 28 -4.45 -9.74 -3.74
CA TYR A 28 -4.62 -8.68 -2.75
C TYR A 28 -4.74 -9.17 -1.31
N GLU A 29 -5.17 -10.40 -1.09
CA GLU A 29 -5.22 -10.96 0.26
C GLU A 29 -3.84 -11.15 0.84
N LYS A 30 -2.90 -11.66 0.06
CA LYS A 30 -1.51 -11.80 0.48
C LYS A 30 -0.82 -10.45 0.62
N VAL A 31 -1.11 -9.52 -0.27
CA VAL A 31 -0.63 -8.14 -0.15
C VAL A 31 -1.07 -7.56 1.19
N LYS A 32 -2.34 -7.69 1.52
CA LYS A 32 -2.88 -7.22 2.79
C LYS A 32 -2.18 -7.86 3.98
N GLU A 33 -1.96 -9.16 3.94
CA GLU A 33 -1.27 -9.88 5.00
C GLU A 33 0.13 -9.35 5.25
N HIS A 34 0.93 -9.21 4.19
CA HIS A 34 2.29 -8.70 4.29
C HIS A 34 2.33 -7.25 4.80
N MET A 35 1.47 -6.41 4.26
CA MET A 35 1.41 -5.00 4.66
C MET A 35 0.92 -4.83 6.09
N THR A 36 -0.05 -5.64 6.52
CA THR A 36 -0.55 -5.60 7.90
C THR A 36 0.58 -5.92 8.88
N LYS A 37 1.35 -6.96 8.61
CA LYS A 37 2.51 -7.32 9.43
C LYS A 37 3.54 -6.19 9.47
N LEU A 38 3.81 -5.59 8.33
CA LEU A 38 4.73 -4.46 8.21
C LEU A 38 4.28 -3.29 9.10
N TYR A 39 3.00 -2.96 9.05
CA TYR A 39 2.45 -1.84 9.81
C TYR A 39 2.45 -2.07 11.31
N VAL A 40 2.20 -3.29 11.74
CA VAL A 40 2.33 -3.65 13.15
C VAL A 40 3.78 -3.47 13.61
N LEU A 41 4.74 -3.88 12.80
CA LEU A 41 6.16 -3.77 13.12
C LEU A 41 6.66 -2.33 13.12
N LEU A 42 6.29 -1.56 12.10
CA LEU A 42 6.82 -0.20 11.92
C LEU A 42 6.18 0.83 12.84
N PHE A 43 4.89 0.73 13.05
CA PHE A 43 4.12 1.77 13.73
C PHE A 43 3.57 1.33 15.08
N GLY A 44 3.82 0.10 15.48
CA GLY A 44 3.32 -0.42 16.76
C GLY A 44 1.80 -0.46 16.85
N LEU A 45 1.11 -0.55 15.72
CA LEU A 45 -0.34 -0.58 15.68
C LEU A 45 -0.88 -1.95 16.07
N ASN A 46 -2.11 -1.99 16.60
CA ASN A 46 -2.78 -3.27 16.75
C ASN A 46 -3.17 -3.80 15.36
N GLU A 47 -3.40 -5.10 15.27
CA GLU A 47 -3.65 -5.77 14.00
C GLU A 47 -4.87 -5.21 13.25
N LYS A 48 -5.95 -4.93 13.98
CA LYS A 48 -7.18 -4.39 13.39
C LYS A 48 -6.95 -3.01 12.76
N LYS A 49 -6.25 -2.13 13.47
CA LYS A 49 -5.93 -0.80 12.96
C LYS A 49 -4.99 -0.88 11.76
N ALA A 50 -4.00 -1.77 11.83
CA ALA A 50 -3.10 -2.01 10.72
C ALA A 50 -3.85 -2.49 9.48
N GLU A 51 -4.80 -3.42 9.64
CA GLU A 51 -5.64 -3.87 8.52
C GLU A 51 -6.43 -2.75 7.87
N GLU A 52 -7.05 -1.89 8.67
CA GLU A 52 -7.82 -0.75 8.16
C GLU A 52 -6.95 0.18 7.31
N LEU A 53 -5.74 0.48 7.79
CA LEU A 53 -4.81 1.35 7.07
C LEU A 53 -4.28 0.69 5.80
N VAL A 54 -3.98 -0.60 5.86
CA VAL A 54 -3.53 -1.36 4.69
C VAL A 54 -4.63 -1.42 3.63
N ASP A 55 -5.89 -1.59 4.03
CA ASP A 55 -7.01 -1.56 3.08
C ASP A 55 -7.09 -0.23 2.33
N LEU A 56 -6.86 0.89 3.02
CA LEU A 56 -6.82 2.21 2.37
C LEU A 56 -5.68 2.31 1.37
N ARG A 57 -4.52 1.79 1.73
CA ARG A 57 -3.36 1.78 0.82
C ARG A 57 -3.59 0.91 -0.41
N ILE A 58 -4.22 -0.25 -0.23
CA ILE A 58 -4.56 -1.14 -1.35
C ILE A 58 -5.57 -0.47 -2.28
N LYS A 59 -6.57 0.21 -1.74
CA LYS A 59 -7.53 0.97 -2.53
C LYS A 59 -6.83 2.07 -3.34
N ALA A 60 -5.89 2.77 -2.71
CA ALA A 60 -5.09 3.77 -3.42
C ALA A 60 -4.28 3.14 -4.56
N ALA A 61 -3.66 1.99 -4.33
CA ALA A 61 -2.90 1.29 -5.36
C ALA A 61 -3.78 0.85 -6.53
N ARG A 62 -5.00 0.39 -6.26
CA ARG A 62 -5.98 0.03 -7.31
C ARG A 62 -6.37 1.24 -8.15
N MET A 63 -6.60 2.38 -7.51
CA MET A 63 -6.92 3.63 -8.24
C MET A 63 -5.74 4.09 -9.09
N HIS A 64 -4.53 3.94 -8.56
CA HIS A 64 -3.30 4.23 -9.30
C HIS A 64 -3.20 3.37 -10.57
N ASP A 65 -3.43 2.07 -10.45
CA ASP A 65 -3.37 1.16 -11.60
C ASP A 65 -4.39 1.53 -12.67
N ILE A 66 -5.60 1.90 -12.26
CA ILE A 66 -6.65 2.34 -13.19
C ILE A 66 -6.25 3.65 -13.86
N ALA A 67 -5.69 4.59 -13.10
CA ALA A 67 -5.22 5.86 -13.64
C ALA A 67 -4.14 5.66 -14.70
N GLU A 68 -3.15 4.80 -14.44
CA GLU A 68 -2.10 4.48 -15.41
C GLU A 68 -2.68 3.89 -16.69
N LYS A 69 -3.65 3.01 -16.55
CA LYS A 69 -4.32 2.42 -17.71
C LYS A 69 -4.99 3.47 -18.58
N TYR A 70 -5.67 4.43 -17.97
CA TYR A 70 -6.31 5.51 -18.72
C TYR A 70 -5.29 6.46 -19.36
N GLU A 71 -4.17 6.70 -18.69
CA GLU A 71 -3.07 7.49 -19.30
C GLU A 71 -2.53 6.82 -20.55
N ASP A 72 -2.30 5.51 -20.47
CA ASP A 72 -1.82 4.71 -21.61
C ASP A 72 -2.80 4.73 -22.78
N GLU A 73 -4.10 4.84 -22.49
CA GLU A 73 -5.15 4.95 -23.49
C GLU A 73 -5.37 6.39 -23.99
N GLY A 74 -4.65 7.36 -23.46
CA GLY A 74 -4.77 8.76 -23.81
C GLY A 74 -5.98 9.46 -23.20
N LYS A 75 -6.63 8.86 -22.21
CA LYS A 75 -7.82 9.41 -21.54
C LYS A 75 -7.42 10.20 -20.30
N LYS A 76 -6.84 11.37 -20.49
CA LYS A 76 -6.27 12.19 -19.41
C LYS A 76 -7.28 12.61 -18.35
N GLU A 77 -8.49 12.98 -18.73
CA GLU A 77 -9.52 13.42 -17.78
C GLU A 77 -9.92 12.30 -16.82
N LYS A 78 -10.09 11.09 -17.32
CA LYS A 78 -10.39 9.92 -16.49
C LYS A 78 -9.20 9.54 -15.63
N ALA A 79 -7.99 9.62 -16.17
CA ALA A 79 -6.78 9.36 -15.41
C ALA A 79 -6.67 10.31 -14.22
N GLU A 80 -6.91 11.60 -14.41
CA GLU A 80 -6.87 12.58 -13.33
C GLU A 80 -7.90 12.29 -12.24
N GLU A 81 -9.10 11.84 -12.62
CA GLU A 81 -10.13 11.47 -11.67
C GLU A 81 -9.65 10.34 -10.74
N TYR A 82 -9.01 9.31 -11.28
CA TYR A 82 -8.50 8.20 -10.50
C TYR A 82 -7.22 8.55 -9.73
N TRP A 83 -6.38 9.41 -10.27
CA TRP A 83 -5.25 9.95 -9.52
C TRP A 83 -5.71 10.70 -8.27
N LYS A 84 -6.77 11.48 -8.40
CA LYS A 84 -7.37 12.20 -7.29
C LYS A 84 -7.92 11.24 -6.24
N LYS A 85 -8.62 10.18 -6.66
CA LYS A 85 -9.13 9.15 -5.76
C LYS A 85 -8.00 8.43 -5.03
N ALA A 86 -6.92 8.09 -5.73
CA ALA A 86 -5.75 7.48 -5.12
C ALA A 86 -5.16 8.39 -4.03
N LYS A 87 -5.05 9.69 -4.31
CA LYS A 87 -4.56 10.67 -3.35
C LYS A 87 -5.46 10.75 -2.12
N GLU A 88 -6.77 10.75 -2.31
CA GLU A 88 -7.73 10.81 -1.22
C GLU A 88 -7.58 9.60 -0.29
N PHE A 89 -7.44 8.40 -0.82
CA PHE A 89 -7.21 7.21 -0.01
C PHE A 89 -5.88 7.27 0.73
N LEU A 90 -4.83 7.78 0.09
CA LEU A 90 -3.52 7.95 0.76
C LEU A 90 -3.59 8.98 1.88
N VAL A 91 -4.31 10.07 1.69
CA VAL A 91 -4.52 11.08 2.75
C VAL A 91 -5.19 10.44 3.95
N GLU A 92 -6.26 9.67 3.74
CA GLU A 92 -6.95 8.95 4.81
C GLU A 92 -6.00 7.97 5.51
N HIS A 93 -5.19 7.26 4.73
CA HIS A 93 -4.20 6.33 5.25
C HIS A 93 -3.20 7.03 6.17
N PHE A 94 -2.61 8.14 5.73
CA PHE A 94 -1.61 8.86 6.53
C PHE A 94 -2.21 9.54 7.75
N LYS A 95 -3.47 9.99 7.69
CA LYS A 95 -4.16 10.53 8.85
C LYS A 95 -4.38 9.47 9.93
N GLY A 96 -4.51 8.21 9.55
CA GLY A 96 -4.69 7.11 10.49
C GLY A 96 -3.41 6.67 11.20
N LEU A 97 -2.27 7.07 10.69
CA LEU A 97 -0.99 6.77 11.33
C LEU A 97 -0.72 7.73 12.48
#